data_faae51c29e167b3b6067c6dcfd01a91a
#
_entry.id   faae51c29e167b3b6067c6dcfd01a91a
#
_cell.length_a   1.000
_cell.length_b   1.000
_cell.length_c   1.000
_cell.angle_alpha   90.00
_cell.angle_beta   90.00
_cell.angle_gamma   90.00
#
_symmetry.space_group_name_H-M   'P 1'
#
loop_
_entity.id
_entity.type
_entity.pdbx_description
1 polymer ?
#
loop_
_entity_poly.entity_id
_entity_poly.type
_entity_poly.pdbx_seq_one_letter_code
_entity_poly.pdbx_strand_id
1 'polypeptide(L)'
;MERQGEVRISQCMIVKDEEENIRKALSWGKGIVWEQIVVDTGSRDRTVQIAESMGAKVYHYTWSDDFSAAKNYAISKARGEWIAFLDADETFAPGDGEKLPGILRQLESTKAEGIAAGWMQLDEEGRVSAAGTQIRIFRNRANLGYRRRIHEQLGRMDGTPMHIADATGELSILHSGYRGAAWEEKKVNGRNLNLILKELEDHPGDYEMMGYLGDEYYAAGDLDKAESWYRES
;
A
#
# COMPACT_ATOMS: atom_id res chain seq x y z
N MET A 1 -22.57 15.05 -16.09
CA MET A 1 -22.68 16.28 -15.29
C MET A 1 -21.73 16.14 -14.12
N GLU A 2 -20.61 16.85 -14.14
CA GLU A 2 -19.72 16.92 -12.98
C GLU A 2 -20.49 17.63 -11.85
N ARG A 3 -20.59 16.98 -10.69
CA ARG A 3 -21.17 17.60 -9.49
C ARG A 3 -20.13 18.57 -8.95
N GLN A 4 -20.40 19.87 -9.07
CA GLN A 4 -19.55 20.90 -8.43
C GLN A 4 -19.47 20.62 -6.92
N GLY A 5 -18.23 20.45 -6.39
CA GLY A 5 -17.95 20.24 -4.97
C GLY A 5 -17.74 18.77 -4.56
N GLU A 6 -17.62 17.83 -5.50
CA GLU A 6 -17.31 16.45 -5.19
C GLU A 6 -15.78 16.23 -5.22
N VAL A 7 -15.19 15.80 -4.09
CA VAL A 7 -13.75 15.49 -4.00
C VAL A 7 -13.44 14.28 -4.88
N ARG A 8 -12.54 14.43 -5.83
CA ARG A 8 -12.16 13.35 -6.74
C ARG A 8 -11.08 12.48 -6.10
N ILE A 9 -11.42 11.23 -5.85
CA ILE A 9 -10.53 10.22 -5.26
C ILE A 9 -10.14 9.23 -6.34
N SER A 10 -8.84 8.97 -6.52
CA SER A 10 -8.34 7.83 -7.29
C SER A 10 -8.00 6.70 -6.32
N GLN A 11 -8.71 5.57 -6.43
CA GLN A 11 -8.26 4.33 -5.80
C GLN A 11 -7.12 3.76 -6.65
N CYS A 12 -5.95 3.54 -6.07
CA CYS A 12 -4.79 2.98 -6.73
C CYS A 12 -4.34 1.70 -6.03
N MET A 13 -3.86 0.73 -6.79
CA MET A 13 -3.19 -0.46 -6.27
C MET A 13 -2.22 -1.04 -7.29
N ILE A 14 -1.23 -1.79 -6.81
CA ILE A 14 -0.42 -2.69 -7.61
C ILE A 14 -0.83 -4.13 -7.30
N VAL A 15 -0.85 -4.99 -8.31
CA VAL A 15 -1.30 -6.38 -8.16
C VAL A 15 -0.39 -7.36 -8.86
N LYS A 16 -0.34 -8.59 -8.31
CA LYS A 16 0.20 -9.77 -8.97
C LYS A 16 -0.43 -11.02 -8.39
N ASP A 17 -1.17 -11.76 -9.23
CA ASP A 17 -1.82 -13.02 -8.86
C ASP A 17 -2.75 -12.85 -7.63
N GLU A 18 -3.72 -11.93 -7.74
CA GLU A 18 -4.66 -11.53 -6.68
C GLU A 18 -6.13 -11.83 -7.07
N GLU A 19 -6.38 -12.89 -7.86
CA GLU A 19 -7.75 -13.20 -8.34
C GLU A 19 -8.76 -13.43 -7.22
N GLU A 20 -8.31 -13.89 -6.05
CA GLU A 20 -9.15 -14.11 -4.88
C GLU A 20 -9.52 -12.81 -4.15
N ASN A 21 -8.63 -11.81 -4.18
CA ASN A 21 -8.75 -10.58 -3.41
C ASN A 21 -9.27 -9.39 -4.22
N ILE A 22 -8.88 -9.28 -5.50
CA ILE A 22 -9.08 -8.08 -6.33
C ILE A 22 -10.53 -7.60 -6.37
N ARG A 23 -11.50 -8.52 -6.39
CA ARG A 23 -12.94 -8.18 -6.39
C ARG A 23 -13.34 -7.45 -5.12
N LYS A 24 -12.90 -7.93 -3.97
CA LYS A 24 -13.17 -7.33 -2.66
C LYS A 24 -12.46 -5.98 -2.55
N ALA A 25 -11.18 -5.93 -2.94
CA ALA A 25 -10.36 -4.72 -2.94
C ALA A 25 -10.98 -3.56 -3.75
N LEU A 26 -11.59 -3.85 -4.90
CA LEU A 26 -12.22 -2.83 -5.74
C LEU A 26 -13.66 -2.48 -5.28
N SER A 27 -14.31 -3.36 -4.51
CA SER A 27 -15.72 -3.18 -4.15
C SER A 27 -15.98 -2.00 -3.23
N TRP A 28 -15.07 -1.68 -2.30
CA TRP A 28 -15.26 -0.55 -1.39
C TRP A 28 -15.29 0.79 -2.11
N GLY A 29 -14.56 0.93 -3.20
CA GLY A 29 -14.49 2.18 -3.98
C GLY A 29 -15.71 2.43 -4.86
N LYS A 30 -16.57 1.42 -5.07
CA LYS A 30 -17.70 1.52 -5.98
C LYS A 30 -18.71 2.57 -5.52
N GLY A 31 -18.90 3.61 -6.34
CA GLY A 31 -19.78 4.74 -6.02
C GLY A 31 -19.21 5.77 -5.05
N ILE A 32 -17.98 5.53 -4.55
CA ILE A 32 -17.27 6.41 -3.62
C ILE A 32 -16.12 7.14 -4.34
N VAL A 33 -15.31 6.40 -5.10
CA VAL A 33 -14.16 6.96 -5.79
C VAL A 33 -14.51 7.38 -7.22
N TRP A 34 -13.80 8.36 -7.72
CA TRP A 34 -13.96 8.86 -9.08
C TRP A 34 -13.40 7.92 -10.15
N GLU A 35 -12.31 7.23 -9.83
CA GLU A 35 -11.68 6.22 -10.69
C GLU A 35 -10.98 5.15 -9.88
N GLN A 36 -10.82 3.98 -10.50
CA GLN A 36 -10.03 2.87 -9.96
C GLN A 36 -8.90 2.54 -10.92
N ILE A 37 -7.67 2.53 -10.43
CA ILE A 37 -6.42 2.29 -11.17
C ILE A 37 -5.77 1.06 -10.59
N VAL A 38 -5.59 0.05 -11.42
CA VAL A 38 -4.91 -1.19 -11.10
C VAL A 38 -3.66 -1.29 -11.97
N VAL A 39 -2.51 -1.44 -11.35
CA VAL A 39 -1.25 -1.69 -12.06
C VAL A 39 -0.86 -3.15 -11.86
N ASP A 40 -0.98 -3.93 -12.93
CA ASP A 40 -0.57 -5.32 -12.97
C ASP A 40 0.94 -5.44 -13.18
N THR A 41 1.62 -6.17 -12.29
CA THR A 41 3.07 -6.40 -12.33
C THR A 41 3.43 -7.79 -12.88
N GLY A 42 2.51 -8.42 -13.60
CA GLY A 42 2.72 -9.68 -14.31
C GLY A 42 1.92 -10.85 -13.74
N SER A 43 0.62 -10.66 -13.51
CA SER A 43 -0.32 -11.72 -13.12
C SER A 43 -0.48 -12.77 -14.20
N ARG A 44 -0.65 -14.02 -13.77
CA ARG A 44 -0.87 -15.20 -14.63
C ARG A 44 -2.26 -15.81 -14.45
N ASP A 45 -2.95 -15.38 -13.40
CA ASP A 45 -4.32 -15.78 -13.04
C ASP A 45 -5.37 -14.84 -13.68
N ARG A 46 -6.58 -14.80 -13.14
CA ARG A 46 -7.67 -13.97 -13.64
C ARG A 46 -7.73 -12.55 -13.05
N THR A 47 -6.69 -12.10 -12.33
CA THR A 47 -6.65 -10.79 -11.67
C THR A 47 -7.02 -9.66 -12.63
N VAL A 48 -6.37 -9.59 -13.78
CA VAL A 48 -6.59 -8.54 -14.79
C VAL A 48 -8.03 -8.57 -15.31
N GLN A 49 -8.50 -9.75 -15.73
CA GLN A 49 -9.86 -9.91 -16.26
C GLN A 49 -10.93 -9.51 -15.24
N ILE A 50 -10.73 -9.85 -13.97
CA ILE A 50 -11.66 -9.47 -12.90
C ILE A 50 -11.64 -7.94 -12.70
N ALA A 51 -10.47 -7.31 -12.63
CA ALA A 51 -10.34 -5.86 -12.46
C ALA A 51 -11.03 -5.09 -13.60
N GLU A 52 -10.79 -5.49 -14.86
CA GLU A 52 -11.43 -4.89 -16.04
C GLU A 52 -12.97 -5.08 -16.02
N SER A 53 -13.44 -6.27 -15.64
CA SER A 53 -14.88 -6.56 -15.53
C SER A 53 -15.58 -5.70 -14.48
N MET A 54 -14.85 -5.20 -13.49
CA MET A 54 -15.34 -4.27 -12.47
C MET A 54 -15.27 -2.80 -12.88
N GLY A 55 -14.70 -2.50 -14.05
CA GLY A 55 -14.58 -1.15 -14.61
C GLY A 55 -13.29 -0.42 -14.17
N ALA A 56 -12.34 -1.10 -13.55
CA ALA A 56 -11.05 -0.52 -13.24
C ALA A 56 -10.23 -0.27 -14.51
N LYS A 57 -9.42 0.78 -14.49
CA LYS A 57 -8.41 1.04 -15.52
C LYS A 57 -7.17 0.23 -15.20
N VAL A 58 -6.90 -0.79 -16.00
CA VAL A 58 -5.73 -1.64 -15.81
C VAL A 58 -4.55 -1.12 -16.65
N TYR A 59 -3.39 -1.04 -16.03
CA TYR A 59 -2.11 -0.74 -16.66
C TYR A 59 -1.12 -1.85 -16.35
N HIS A 60 -0.24 -2.16 -17.30
CA HIS A 60 0.82 -3.15 -17.10
C HIS A 60 2.14 -2.47 -16.77
N TYR A 61 2.86 -3.02 -15.82
CA TYR A 61 4.19 -2.58 -15.41
C TYR A 61 5.15 -3.76 -15.35
N THR A 62 6.25 -3.68 -16.07
CA THR A 62 7.28 -4.72 -15.98
C THR A 62 7.96 -4.62 -14.63
N TRP A 63 7.83 -5.68 -13.82
CA TRP A 63 8.43 -5.74 -12.51
C TRP A 63 9.94 -5.50 -12.55
N SER A 64 10.43 -4.57 -11.75
CA SER A 64 11.82 -4.10 -11.69
C SER A 64 12.48 -4.30 -10.32
N ASP A 65 11.95 -5.21 -9.51
CA ASP A 65 12.41 -5.43 -8.13
C ASP A 65 12.33 -4.15 -7.27
N ASP A 66 11.25 -3.39 -7.43
CA ASP A 66 11.05 -2.12 -6.76
C ASP A 66 9.55 -1.84 -6.61
N PHE A 67 9.04 -1.98 -5.38
CA PHE A 67 7.65 -1.69 -5.06
C PHE A 67 7.34 -0.20 -5.18
N SER A 68 8.26 0.69 -4.78
CA SER A 68 8.05 2.13 -4.90
C SER A 68 7.93 2.57 -6.35
N ALA A 69 8.75 2.02 -7.24
CA ALA A 69 8.67 2.32 -8.67
C ALA A 69 7.30 1.90 -9.25
N ALA A 70 6.81 0.72 -8.91
CA ALA A 70 5.49 0.24 -9.34
C ALA A 70 4.35 1.10 -8.73
N LYS A 71 4.43 1.44 -7.43
CA LYS A 71 3.44 2.30 -6.77
C LYS A 71 3.45 3.72 -7.35
N ASN A 72 4.61 4.30 -7.58
CA ASN A 72 4.75 5.63 -8.21
C ASN A 72 4.25 5.62 -9.66
N TYR A 73 4.42 4.53 -10.39
CA TYR A 73 3.81 4.37 -11.71
C TYR A 73 2.27 4.39 -11.61
N ALA A 74 1.66 3.72 -10.63
CA ALA A 74 0.22 3.78 -10.41
C ALA A 74 -0.24 5.21 -10.06
N ILE A 75 0.49 5.92 -9.18
CA ILE A 75 0.24 7.33 -8.84
C ILE A 75 0.27 8.20 -10.11
N SER A 76 1.21 7.96 -11.04
CA SER A 76 1.33 8.74 -12.28
C SER A 76 0.11 8.61 -13.22
N LYS A 77 -0.73 7.60 -13.03
CA LYS A 77 -1.97 7.39 -13.79
C LYS A 77 -3.17 8.05 -13.12
N ALA A 78 -3.06 8.39 -11.84
CA ALA A 78 -4.13 8.98 -11.05
C ALA A 78 -4.43 10.42 -11.48
N ARG A 79 -5.71 10.77 -11.56
CA ARG A 79 -6.20 12.10 -11.93
C ARG A 79 -7.07 12.74 -10.85
N GLY A 80 -7.39 12.00 -9.78
CA GLY A 80 -8.09 12.51 -8.62
C GLY A 80 -7.22 13.51 -7.85
N GLU A 81 -7.84 14.27 -6.99
CA GLU A 81 -7.18 15.23 -6.09
C GLU A 81 -6.53 14.52 -4.91
N TRP A 82 -7.12 13.39 -4.56
CA TRP A 82 -6.64 12.49 -3.52
C TRP A 82 -6.44 11.10 -4.09
N ILE A 83 -5.49 10.38 -3.52
CA ILE A 83 -5.21 8.98 -3.80
C ILE A 83 -5.56 8.18 -2.54
N ALA A 84 -6.30 7.10 -2.72
CA ALA A 84 -6.45 6.04 -1.73
C ALA A 84 -5.68 4.82 -2.26
N PHE A 85 -4.48 4.60 -1.71
CA PHE A 85 -3.58 3.52 -2.13
C PHE A 85 -3.67 2.36 -1.14
N LEU A 86 -4.56 1.42 -1.41
CA LEU A 86 -4.71 0.19 -0.63
C LEU A 86 -4.16 -0.99 -1.44
N ASP A 87 -3.47 -1.90 -0.77
CA ASP A 87 -3.01 -3.14 -1.39
C ASP A 87 -4.22 -4.08 -1.66
N ALA A 88 -4.08 -5.08 -2.53
CA ALA A 88 -5.21 -5.93 -2.96
C ALA A 88 -5.83 -6.76 -1.82
N ASP A 89 -5.09 -6.99 -0.75
CA ASP A 89 -5.50 -7.67 0.47
C ASP A 89 -5.95 -6.71 1.60
N GLU A 90 -6.06 -5.40 1.28
CA GLU A 90 -6.57 -4.36 2.17
C GLU A 90 -7.96 -3.88 1.74
N THR A 91 -8.78 -3.54 2.73
CA THR A 91 -10.09 -2.90 2.52
C THR A 91 -10.44 -2.05 3.72
N PHE A 92 -11.30 -1.06 3.55
CA PHE A 92 -11.86 -0.36 4.71
C PHE A 92 -12.76 -1.28 5.53
N ALA A 93 -12.82 -1.04 6.84
CA ALA A 93 -13.83 -1.65 7.69
C ALA A 93 -15.24 -1.27 7.18
N PRO A 94 -16.27 -2.12 7.43
CA PRO A 94 -17.62 -1.85 6.95
C PRO A 94 -18.12 -0.47 7.36
N GLY A 95 -18.53 0.34 6.38
CA GLY A 95 -19.03 1.70 6.58
C GLY A 95 -17.95 2.81 6.63
N ASP A 96 -16.68 2.45 6.76
CA ASP A 96 -15.62 3.47 6.88
C ASP A 96 -15.27 4.11 5.52
N GLY A 97 -15.28 3.31 4.45
CA GLY A 97 -15.02 3.82 3.10
C GLY A 97 -16.00 4.92 2.68
N GLU A 98 -17.27 4.83 3.07
CA GLU A 98 -18.32 5.81 2.80
C GLU A 98 -18.09 7.16 3.52
N LYS A 99 -17.34 7.17 4.62
CA LYS A 99 -16.99 8.39 5.36
C LYS A 99 -15.90 9.20 4.64
N LEU A 100 -15.07 8.53 3.82
CA LEU A 100 -13.89 9.14 3.21
C LEU A 100 -14.15 10.45 2.47
N PRO A 101 -15.15 10.58 1.57
CA PRO A 101 -15.42 11.86 0.90
C PRO A 101 -15.78 13.00 1.87
N GLY A 102 -16.43 12.68 2.98
CA GLY A 102 -16.77 13.64 4.05
C GLY A 102 -15.53 14.16 4.76
N ILE A 103 -14.64 13.27 5.15
CA ILE A 103 -13.37 13.60 5.81
C ILE A 103 -12.51 14.45 4.88
N LEU A 104 -12.37 14.07 3.61
CA LEU A 104 -11.56 14.80 2.64
C LEU A 104 -12.07 16.22 2.39
N ARG A 105 -13.39 16.44 2.38
CA ARG A 105 -13.98 17.80 2.29
C ARG A 105 -13.62 18.67 3.48
N GLN A 106 -13.62 18.12 4.69
CA GLN A 106 -13.19 18.86 5.88
C GLN A 106 -11.73 19.27 5.82
N LEU A 107 -10.90 18.51 5.14
CA LEU A 107 -9.46 18.77 4.97
C LEU A 107 -9.13 19.66 3.76
N GLU A 108 -10.10 20.07 2.96
CA GLU A 108 -9.88 20.84 1.71
C GLU A 108 -9.13 22.14 1.95
N SER A 109 -9.51 22.88 3.00
CA SER A 109 -8.89 24.16 3.38
C SER A 109 -7.67 24.02 4.29
N THR A 110 -7.26 22.79 4.62
CA THR A 110 -6.12 22.52 5.50
C THR A 110 -4.84 22.31 4.72
N LYS A 111 -3.71 22.24 5.45
CA LYS A 111 -2.40 21.86 4.89
C LYS A 111 -2.18 20.34 4.85
N ALA A 112 -3.16 19.53 5.26
CA ALA A 112 -3.02 18.08 5.29
C ALA A 112 -2.67 17.53 3.90
N GLU A 113 -1.63 16.70 3.86
CA GLU A 113 -1.13 16.04 2.66
C GLU A 113 -1.40 14.55 2.67
N GLY A 114 -1.58 13.98 3.86
CA GLY A 114 -1.93 12.58 4.08
C GLY A 114 -2.87 12.42 5.25
N ILE A 115 -3.46 11.25 5.37
CA ILE A 115 -4.37 10.86 6.45
C ILE A 115 -3.84 9.58 7.08
N ALA A 116 -3.65 9.62 8.41
CA ALA A 116 -3.40 8.45 9.22
C ALA A 116 -4.73 7.74 9.49
N ALA A 117 -4.84 6.48 9.08
CA ALA A 117 -5.97 5.60 9.36
C ALA A 117 -5.52 4.45 10.27
N GLY A 118 -6.44 3.91 11.07
CA GLY A 118 -6.20 2.67 11.79
C GLY A 118 -5.93 1.54 10.82
N TRP A 119 -4.98 0.66 11.15
CA TRP A 119 -4.65 -0.51 10.34
C TRP A 119 -4.70 -1.75 11.22
N MET A 120 -5.43 -2.77 10.78
CA MET A 120 -5.73 -3.96 11.56
C MET A 120 -5.37 -5.20 10.75
N GLN A 121 -4.38 -5.95 11.25
CA GLN A 121 -4.05 -7.28 10.74
C GLN A 121 -5.12 -8.27 11.21
N LEU A 122 -5.67 -9.03 10.28
CA LEU A 122 -6.63 -10.10 10.59
C LEU A 122 -5.96 -11.47 10.52
N ASP A 123 -6.26 -12.34 11.49
CA ASP A 123 -5.90 -13.76 11.47
C ASP A 123 -6.83 -14.57 10.53
N GLU A 124 -6.61 -15.89 10.43
CA GLU A 124 -7.40 -16.78 9.58
C GLU A 124 -8.88 -16.82 9.96
N GLU A 125 -9.22 -16.60 11.21
CA GLU A 125 -10.59 -16.52 11.72
C GLU A 125 -11.21 -15.14 11.59
N GLY A 126 -10.47 -14.15 11.04
CA GLY A 126 -10.92 -12.78 10.86
C GLY A 126 -10.86 -11.91 12.12
N ARG A 127 -10.15 -12.35 13.17
CA ARG A 127 -9.94 -11.59 14.41
C ARG A 127 -8.71 -10.69 14.23
N VAL A 128 -8.68 -9.56 14.93
CA VAL A 128 -7.53 -8.66 14.92
C VAL A 128 -6.36 -9.30 15.68
N SER A 129 -5.27 -9.58 14.99
CA SER A 129 -4.02 -10.12 15.53
C SER A 129 -2.97 -9.06 15.84
N ALA A 130 -2.99 -7.94 15.09
CA ALA A 130 -2.16 -6.77 15.33
C ALA A 130 -2.90 -5.50 14.90
N ALA A 131 -2.54 -4.37 15.50
CA ALA A 131 -3.10 -3.07 15.14
C ALA A 131 -1.98 -2.02 15.08
N GLY A 132 -2.16 -1.06 14.20
CA GLY A 132 -1.23 0.05 13.99
C GLY A 132 -1.90 1.18 13.23
N THR A 133 -1.08 2.04 12.66
CA THR A 133 -1.51 3.18 11.86
C THR A 133 -0.79 3.18 10.53
N GLN A 134 -1.52 3.47 9.44
CA GLN A 134 -0.96 3.57 8.10
C GLN A 134 -1.44 4.83 7.38
N ILE A 135 -0.59 5.39 6.54
CA ILE A 135 -0.94 6.48 5.63
C ILE A 135 -1.20 5.88 4.27
N ARG A 136 -2.48 5.58 3.98
CA ARG A 136 -2.94 5.02 2.71
C ARG A 136 -3.72 6.03 1.86
N ILE A 137 -4.07 7.18 2.44
CA ILE A 137 -4.82 8.24 1.77
C ILE A 137 -3.95 9.51 1.77
N PHE A 138 -3.72 10.10 0.59
CA PHE A 138 -2.86 11.27 0.45
C PHE A 138 -3.22 12.11 -0.77
N ARG A 139 -2.80 13.39 -0.77
CA ARG A 139 -3.02 14.28 -1.90
C ARG A 139 -2.21 13.84 -3.12
N ASN A 140 -2.84 13.92 -4.29
CA ASN A 140 -2.17 13.69 -5.55
C ASN A 140 -1.33 14.92 -5.91
N ARG A 141 -0.07 14.92 -5.50
CA ARG A 141 0.89 16.01 -5.74
C ARG A 141 2.21 15.45 -6.24
N ALA A 142 2.84 16.14 -7.19
CA ALA A 142 4.08 15.71 -7.83
C ALA A 142 5.28 15.54 -6.87
N ASN A 143 5.23 16.18 -5.70
CA ASN A 143 6.28 16.06 -4.68
C ASN A 143 6.02 14.96 -3.65
N LEU A 144 4.92 14.21 -3.76
CA LEU A 144 4.60 13.06 -2.91
C LEU A 144 4.76 11.77 -3.68
N GLY A 145 5.35 10.77 -3.04
CA GLY A 145 5.57 9.46 -3.64
C GLY A 145 6.18 8.47 -2.66
N TYR A 146 6.36 7.25 -3.13
CA TYR A 146 6.99 6.18 -2.37
C TYR A 146 8.49 6.14 -2.62
N ARG A 147 9.25 5.75 -1.61
CA ARG A 147 10.69 5.53 -1.62
C ARG A 147 11.00 4.17 -1.01
N ARG A 148 12.18 3.62 -1.28
CA ARG A 148 12.67 2.27 -0.95
C ARG A 148 12.04 1.19 -1.84
N ARG A 149 12.84 0.22 -2.23
CA ARG A 149 12.42 -0.93 -3.07
C ARG A 149 11.43 -1.83 -2.38
N ILE A 150 11.55 -1.95 -1.05
CA ILE A 150 10.70 -2.75 -0.16
C ILE A 150 10.53 -1.98 1.15
N HIS A 151 9.51 -2.31 1.94
CA HIS A 151 9.10 -1.52 3.12
C HIS A 151 8.96 -0.04 2.76
N GLU A 152 8.36 0.18 1.61
CA GLU A 152 8.26 1.47 0.96
C GLU A 152 7.51 2.48 1.83
N GLN A 153 8.05 3.66 1.89
CA GLN A 153 7.52 4.75 2.70
C GLN A 153 6.99 5.86 1.80
N LEU A 154 5.72 6.21 2.02
CA LEU A 154 5.14 7.41 1.43
C LEU A 154 5.72 8.65 2.10
N GLY A 155 6.13 9.62 1.31
CA GLY A 155 6.69 10.86 1.84
C GLY A 155 6.85 11.93 0.77
N ARG A 156 7.33 13.09 1.20
CA ARG A 156 7.80 14.11 0.26
C ARG A 156 9.13 13.68 -0.34
N MET A 157 9.27 13.85 -1.64
CA MET A 157 10.47 13.44 -2.37
C MET A 157 11.72 14.23 -1.97
N ASP A 158 11.55 15.41 -1.37
CA ASP A 158 12.64 16.23 -0.81
C ASP A 158 13.02 15.84 0.64
N GLY A 159 12.36 14.83 1.22
CA GLY A 159 12.63 14.32 2.57
C GLY A 159 12.02 15.18 3.70
N THR A 160 11.37 16.29 3.40
CA THR A 160 10.72 17.09 4.43
C THR A 160 9.46 16.39 4.98
N PRO A 161 9.09 16.61 6.25
CA PRO A 161 7.91 15.96 6.84
C PRO A 161 6.60 16.33 6.13
N MET A 162 5.73 15.35 5.94
CA MET A 162 4.36 15.55 5.50
C MET A 162 3.47 16.09 6.62
N HIS A 163 2.47 16.89 6.25
CA HIS A 163 1.39 17.26 7.16
C HIS A 163 0.31 16.16 7.14
N ILE A 164 0.21 15.42 8.23
CA ILE A 164 -0.71 14.29 8.36
C ILE A 164 -1.90 14.68 9.24
N ALA A 165 -3.11 14.45 8.76
CA ALA A 165 -4.33 14.51 9.57
C ALA A 165 -4.58 13.14 10.22
N ASP A 166 -5.02 13.14 11.47
CA ASP A 166 -5.38 11.91 12.17
C ASP A 166 -6.87 11.60 11.95
N ALA A 167 -7.14 10.43 11.39
CA ALA A 167 -8.49 9.87 11.25
C ALA A 167 -8.56 8.42 11.80
N THR A 168 -7.65 8.04 12.68
CA THR A 168 -7.60 6.69 13.25
C THR A 168 -8.86 6.29 14.02
N GLY A 169 -9.59 7.28 14.54
CA GLY A 169 -10.90 7.09 15.18
C GLY A 169 -12.09 6.97 14.22
N GLU A 170 -11.90 7.26 12.92
CA GLU A 170 -12.97 7.31 11.93
C GLU A 170 -12.78 6.31 10.77
N LEU A 171 -11.53 6.01 10.42
CA LEU A 171 -11.15 5.13 9.31
C LEU A 171 -10.29 3.98 9.82
N SER A 172 -10.70 2.77 9.52
CA SER A 172 -9.96 1.55 9.80
C SER A 172 -9.75 0.76 8.51
N ILE A 173 -8.52 0.34 8.27
CA ILE A 173 -8.14 -0.51 7.16
C ILE A 173 -7.91 -1.92 7.70
N LEU A 174 -8.58 -2.90 7.12
CA LEU A 174 -8.45 -4.31 7.43
C LEU A 174 -7.51 -4.95 6.42
N HIS A 175 -6.46 -5.61 6.90
CA HIS A 175 -5.49 -6.33 6.11
C HIS A 175 -5.60 -7.83 6.34
N SER A 176 -5.74 -8.61 5.27
CA SER A 176 -5.93 -10.07 5.30
C SER A 176 -4.80 -10.85 4.62
N GLY A 177 -3.71 -10.21 4.27
CA GLY A 177 -2.67 -10.71 3.35
C GLY A 177 -1.73 -11.78 3.88
N TYR A 178 -1.76 -12.11 5.17
CA TYR A 178 -0.93 -13.17 5.74
C TYR A 178 -1.69 -14.50 5.82
N ARG A 179 -2.37 -14.90 4.72
CA ARG A 179 -3.20 -16.11 4.69
C ARG A 179 -2.79 -17.04 3.55
N GLY A 180 -2.76 -18.35 3.86
CA GLY A 180 -2.70 -19.43 2.86
C GLY A 180 -1.36 -19.63 2.15
N ALA A 181 -1.40 -20.46 1.09
CA ALA A 181 -0.23 -20.92 0.33
C ALA A 181 0.61 -19.79 -0.29
N ALA A 182 -0.01 -18.68 -0.66
CA ALA A 182 0.70 -17.52 -1.24
C ALA A 182 1.66 -16.84 -0.23
N TRP A 183 1.36 -16.88 1.06
CA TRP A 183 2.25 -16.40 2.11
C TRP A 183 3.48 -17.30 2.26
N GLU A 184 3.26 -18.62 2.31
CA GLU A 184 4.34 -19.59 2.40
C GLU A 184 5.29 -19.52 1.19
N GLU A 185 4.75 -19.34 -0.02
CA GLU A 185 5.54 -19.18 -1.24
C GLU A 185 6.38 -17.89 -1.21
N LYS A 186 5.83 -16.77 -0.74
CA LYS A 186 6.56 -15.49 -0.59
C LYS A 186 7.74 -15.63 0.39
N LYS A 187 7.54 -16.38 1.47
CA LYS A 187 8.55 -16.63 2.51
C LYS A 187 9.69 -17.55 2.02
N VAL A 188 9.36 -18.59 1.26
CA VAL A 188 10.33 -19.59 0.75
C VAL A 188 11.23 -19.00 -0.36
N ASN A 189 10.73 -18.08 -1.17
CA ASN A 189 11.44 -17.58 -2.35
C ASN A 189 12.53 -16.54 -2.06
N GLY A 190 12.75 -16.13 -0.80
CA GLY A 190 13.80 -15.17 -0.43
C GLY A 190 13.67 -13.80 -1.12
N ARG A 191 12.48 -13.49 -1.68
CA ARG A 191 12.24 -12.23 -2.43
C ARG A 191 12.54 -11.01 -1.57
N ASN A 192 12.00 -10.97 -0.35
CA ASN A 192 12.18 -9.83 0.54
C ASN A 192 13.65 -9.65 0.90
N LEU A 193 14.33 -10.72 1.28
CA LEU A 193 15.76 -10.71 1.57
C LEU A 193 16.57 -10.10 0.41
N ASN A 194 16.31 -10.53 -0.83
CA ASN A 194 17.02 -10.01 -2.01
C ASN A 194 16.73 -8.51 -2.25
N LEU A 195 15.50 -8.05 -2.03
CA LEU A 195 15.14 -6.65 -2.20
C LEU A 195 15.78 -5.76 -1.12
N ILE A 196 15.82 -6.24 0.13
CA ILE A 196 16.48 -5.55 1.24
C ILE A 196 17.99 -5.42 0.97
N LEU A 197 18.64 -6.49 0.52
CA LEU A 197 20.06 -6.46 0.17
C LEU A 197 20.35 -5.45 -0.95
N LYS A 198 19.52 -5.41 -2.00
CA LYS A 198 19.65 -4.42 -3.09
C LYS A 198 19.43 -2.98 -2.58
N GLU A 199 18.50 -2.77 -1.67
CA GLU A 199 18.27 -1.45 -1.07
C GLU A 199 19.49 -1.00 -0.27
N LEU A 200 20.09 -1.91 0.51
CA LEU A 200 21.29 -1.63 1.29
C LEU A 200 22.56 -1.45 0.42
N GLU A 201 22.63 -2.05 -0.79
CA GLU A 201 23.69 -1.76 -1.76
C GLU A 201 23.62 -0.30 -2.22
N ASP A 202 22.41 0.21 -2.48
CA ASP A 202 22.19 1.60 -2.89
C ASP A 202 22.28 2.59 -1.71
N HIS A 203 21.87 2.16 -0.50
CA HIS A 203 21.78 2.99 0.71
C HIS A 203 22.39 2.26 1.94
N PRO A 204 23.72 2.09 1.99
CA PRO A 204 24.39 1.27 3.01
C PRO A 204 24.29 1.82 4.44
N GLY A 205 23.77 3.03 4.64
CA GLY A 205 23.53 3.64 5.95
C GLY A 205 22.07 3.62 6.40
N ASP A 206 21.21 2.83 5.77
CA ASP A 206 19.81 2.72 6.16
C ASP A 206 19.64 1.72 7.32
N TYR A 207 19.77 2.22 8.55
CA TYR A 207 19.66 1.42 9.79
C TYR A 207 18.33 0.69 9.92
N GLU A 208 17.22 1.30 9.50
CA GLU A 208 15.90 0.66 9.53
C GLU A 208 15.85 -0.55 8.59
N MET A 209 16.48 -0.43 7.41
CA MET A 209 16.57 -1.53 6.46
C MET A 209 17.51 -2.65 6.97
N MET A 210 18.57 -2.32 7.73
CA MET A 210 19.39 -3.32 8.44
C MET A 210 18.55 -4.09 9.46
N GLY A 211 17.66 -3.42 10.21
CA GLY A 211 16.72 -4.07 11.12
C GLY A 211 15.83 -5.08 10.41
N TYR A 212 15.22 -4.70 9.26
CA TYR A 212 14.42 -5.63 8.43
C TYR A 212 15.25 -6.81 7.90
N LEU A 213 16.53 -6.60 7.60
CA LEU A 213 17.42 -7.69 7.21
C LEU A 213 17.65 -8.65 8.38
N GLY A 214 17.78 -8.14 9.58
CA GLY A 214 17.80 -8.94 10.81
C GLY A 214 16.54 -9.79 10.98
N ASP A 215 15.35 -9.20 10.73
CA ASP A 215 14.06 -9.91 10.80
C ASP A 215 13.98 -11.07 9.77
N GLU A 216 14.46 -10.87 8.54
CA GLU A 216 14.48 -11.92 7.51
C GLU A 216 15.41 -13.07 7.91
N TYR A 217 16.62 -12.80 8.45
CA TYR A 217 17.52 -13.84 8.96
C TYR A 217 16.96 -14.56 10.18
N TYR A 218 16.31 -13.81 11.09
CA TYR A 218 15.64 -14.40 12.26
C TYR A 218 14.53 -15.37 11.81
N ALA A 219 13.70 -14.96 10.87
CA ALA A 219 12.62 -15.78 10.32
C ALA A 219 13.14 -17.03 9.57
N ALA A 220 14.35 -16.95 8.99
CA ALA A 220 15.05 -18.06 8.35
C ALA A 220 15.76 -19.00 9.36
N GLY A 221 15.82 -18.63 10.65
CA GLY A 221 16.52 -19.41 11.69
C GLY A 221 18.04 -19.18 11.75
N ASP A 222 18.58 -18.23 10.98
CA ASP A 222 20.01 -17.84 11.03
C ASP A 222 20.21 -16.77 12.12
N LEU A 223 20.23 -17.26 13.37
CA LEU A 223 20.26 -16.37 14.54
C LEU A 223 21.56 -15.56 14.64
N ASP A 224 22.69 -16.11 14.17
CA ASP A 224 23.98 -15.41 14.22
C ASP A 224 24.00 -14.19 13.29
N LYS A 225 23.48 -14.35 12.06
CA LYS A 225 23.32 -13.21 11.15
C LYS A 225 22.27 -12.22 11.63
N ALA A 226 21.15 -12.70 12.17
CA ALA A 226 20.12 -11.83 12.72
C ALA A 226 20.68 -10.93 13.81
N GLU A 227 21.42 -11.51 14.78
CA GLU A 227 22.07 -10.73 15.84
C GLU A 227 23.06 -9.71 15.29
N SER A 228 23.89 -10.11 14.30
CA SER A 228 24.85 -9.21 13.66
C SER A 228 24.17 -7.98 13.08
N TRP A 229 23.11 -8.18 12.29
CA TRP A 229 22.40 -7.08 11.66
C TRP A 229 21.62 -6.19 12.62
N TYR A 230 21.02 -6.76 13.68
CA TYR A 230 20.39 -5.96 14.74
C TYR A 230 21.37 -5.11 15.55
N ARG A 231 22.65 -5.52 15.63
CA ARG A 231 23.69 -4.70 16.29
C ARG A 231 24.16 -3.54 15.41
N GLU A 232 24.01 -3.65 14.10
CA GLU A 232 24.38 -2.61 13.14
C GLU A 232 23.22 -1.63 12.87
N SER A 233 21.96 -2.04 13.12
CA SER A 233 20.75 -1.20 13.02
C SER A 233 20.57 -0.32 14.29
#